data_118fc1d393428e6cc6f2d8650d6ebde1
#
_entry.id   118fc1d393428e6cc6f2d8650d6ebde1
#
_cell.length_a   1.000
_cell.length_b   1.000
_cell.length_c   1.000
_cell.angle_alpha   90.00
_cell.angle_beta   90.00
_cell.angle_gamma   90.00
#
_symmetry.space_group_name_H-M   'P 1'
#
loop_
_entity.id
_entity.type
_entity.pdbx_description
1 polymer ?
#
loop_
_entity_poly.entity_id
_entity_poly.type
_entity_poly.pdbx_seq_one_letter_code
_entity_poly.pdbx_strand_id
1 'polypeptide(L)'
;MIKINNLNKVFGDNEVLKDINLEINQGEVVAIIGPSGSGKSTLLRCMNLLEVPTKGQVIFEGNDITEKGTQVDKLRQKMGMVFQNFNLFPHKKVVDNIILAPKLLKKDNNDELHKEALSLLDKVGLKEKADVYPNQLSGGQKQRVAIARALAMHPDVILFDEPTSALDPEVVGDVLKVMKDLAKEGMTMVVVTHEMGFAKDVSDKVIFMADGVVVESGTPVEIFEQPQHERTQNFLARVL
;
A
#
# COMPACT_ATOMS: atom_id res chain seq x y z
N MET A 1 -3.17 10.19 11.26
CA MET A 1 -3.46 9.97 9.82
C MET A 1 -4.59 8.96 9.62
N ILE A 2 -4.37 7.65 9.89
CA ILE A 2 -5.43 6.62 9.85
C ILE A 2 -5.61 6.03 11.25
N LYS A 3 -6.88 5.89 11.69
CA LYS A 3 -7.22 5.21 12.94
C LYS A 3 -8.32 4.19 12.67
N ILE A 4 -8.13 2.99 13.17
CA ILE A 4 -9.07 1.87 13.06
C ILE A 4 -9.52 1.48 14.44
N ASN A 5 -10.84 1.43 14.66
CA ASN A 5 -11.45 1.11 15.94
C ASN A 5 -12.39 -0.09 15.78
N ASN A 6 -12.11 -1.18 16.53
CA ASN A 6 -12.92 -2.39 16.65
C ASN A 6 -13.41 -2.93 15.30
N LEU A 7 -12.52 -2.94 14.29
CA LEU A 7 -12.86 -3.31 12.93
C LEU A 7 -12.99 -4.83 12.80
N ASN A 8 -14.14 -5.24 12.26
CA ASN A 8 -14.42 -6.64 11.94
C ASN A 8 -14.83 -6.78 10.48
N LYS A 9 -14.41 -7.86 9.84
CA LYS A 9 -14.83 -8.21 8.47
C LYS A 9 -15.21 -9.67 8.37
N VAL A 10 -16.42 -9.92 7.89
CA VAL A 10 -16.98 -11.25 7.65
C VAL A 10 -17.30 -11.40 6.17
N PHE A 11 -16.95 -12.54 5.57
CA PHE A 11 -17.34 -12.95 4.23
C PHE A 11 -18.15 -14.25 4.33
N GLY A 12 -19.46 -14.18 4.09
CA GLY A 12 -20.35 -15.31 4.38
C GLY A 12 -20.30 -15.67 5.87
N ASP A 13 -19.88 -16.89 6.17
CA ASP A 13 -19.71 -17.37 7.55
C ASP A 13 -18.25 -17.24 8.06
N ASN A 14 -17.34 -16.74 7.23
CA ASN A 14 -15.92 -16.66 7.60
C ASN A 14 -15.57 -15.26 8.13
N GLU A 15 -15.21 -15.17 9.42
CA GLU A 15 -14.72 -13.95 10.06
C GLU A 15 -13.22 -13.81 9.81
N VAL A 16 -12.89 -12.92 8.87
CA VAL A 16 -11.50 -12.70 8.39
C VAL A 16 -10.75 -11.68 9.23
N LEU A 17 -11.45 -10.65 9.76
CA LEU A 17 -10.86 -9.66 10.67
C LEU A 17 -11.70 -9.61 11.95
N LYS A 18 -11.01 -9.62 13.09
CA LYS A 18 -11.61 -9.75 14.42
C LYS A 18 -11.07 -8.66 15.32
N ASP A 19 -11.91 -7.67 15.63
CA ASP A 19 -11.63 -6.58 16.58
C ASP A 19 -10.28 -5.89 16.37
N ILE A 20 -9.99 -5.49 15.12
CA ILE A 20 -8.75 -4.81 14.78
C ILE A 20 -8.77 -3.37 15.30
N ASN A 21 -7.74 -3.03 16.07
CA ASN A 21 -7.50 -1.69 16.58
C ASN A 21 -6.07 -1.28 16.22
N LEU A 22 -5.90 -0.18 15.47
CA LEU A 22 -4.58 0.34 15.13
C LEU A 22 -4.61 1.82 14.76
N GLU A 23 -3.44 2.44 14.85
CA GLU A 23 -3.24 3.84 14.51
C GLU A 23 -1.96 3.99 13.68
N ILE A 24 -2.05 4.81 12.62
CA ILE A 24 -0.96 5.13 11.70
C ILE A 24 -0.83 6.64 11.67
N ASN A 25 0.37 7.14 11.96
CA ASN A 25 0.66 8.56 12.00
C ASN A 25 1.10 9.07 10.61
N GLN A 26 1.07 10.38 10.44
CA GLN A 26 1.59 11.01 9.23
C GLN A 26 3.11 10.86 9.16
N GLY A 27 3.63 10.53 7.98
CA GLY A 27 5.05 10.26 7.75
C GLY A 27 5.52 8.89 8.23
N GLU A 28 4.65 8.08 8.89
CA GLU A 28 5.01 6.76 9.41
C GLU A 28 4.96 5.71 8.29
N VAL A 29 5.96 4.84 8.25
CA VAL A 29 5.98 3.64 7.43
C VAL A 29 5.62 2.43 8.29
N VAL A 30 4.45 1.84 8.01
CA VAL A 30 3.93 0.68 8.74
C VAL A 30 4.01 -0.56 7.87
N ALA A 31 4.76 -1.58 8.29
CA ALA A 31 4.77 -2.88 7.65
C ALA A 31 3.77 -3.83 8.33
N ILE A 32 2.95 -4.52 7.53
CA ILE A 32 2.04 -5.57 8.00
C ILE A 32 2.56 -6.91 7.48
N ILE A 33 2.96 -7.78 8.41
CA ILE A 33 3.54 -9.10 8.14
C ILE A 33 2.68 -10.21 8.76
N GLY A 34 2.89 -11.45 8.34
CA GLY A 34 2.21 -12.61 8.88
C GLY A 34 1.91 -13.67 7.82
N PRO A 35 1.41 -14.86 8.20
CA PRO A 35 1.14 -15.96 7.28
C PRO A 35 0.08 -15.61 6.23
N SER A 36 0.09 -16.34 5.12
CA SER A 36 -0.98 -16.23 4.10
C SER A 36 -2.35 -16.53 4.73
N GLY A 37 -3.37 -15.80 4.32
CA GLY A 37 -4.73 -15.95 4.85
C GLY A 37 -4.98 -15.31 6.23
N SER A 38 -4.01 -14.57 6.81
CA SER A 38 -4.20 -13.91 8.12
C SER A 38 -5.04 -12.63 8.08
N GLY A 39 -5.50 -12.20 6.91
CA GLY A 39 -6.36 -11.02 6.75
C GLY A 39 -5.63 -9.71 6.38
N LYS A 40 -4.31 -9.71 6.14
CA LYS A 40 -3.49 -8.51 5.86
C LYS A 40 -4.03 -7.66 4.71
N SER A 41 -4.22 -8.25 3.53
CA SER A 41 -4.77 -7.56 2.36
C SER A 41 -6.20 -7.09 2.57
N THR A 42 -7.01 -7.86 3.33
CA THR A 42 -8.37 -7.46 3.69
C THR A 42 -8.35 -6.22 4.59
N LEU A 43 -7.47 -6.20 5.61
CA LEU A 43 -7.28 -5.05 6.47
C LEU A 43 -6.85 -3.81 5.67
N LEU A 44 -5.85 -3.96 4.79
CA LEU A 44 -5.38 -2.88 3.94
C LEU A 44 -6.50 -2.31 3.05
N ARG A 45 -7.32 -3.19 2.46
CA ARG A 45 -8.46 -2.79 1.62
C ARG A 45 -9.62 -2.19 2.42
N CYS A 46 -9.74 -2.50 3.70
CA CYS A 46 -10.69 -1.81 4.58
C CYS A 46 -10.27 -0.37 4.87
N MET A 47 -8.96 -0.06 4.88
CA MET A 47 -8.48 1.30 5.15
C MET A 47 -8.96 2.33 4.11
N ASN A 48 -9.20 1.92 2.87
CA ASN A 48 -9.73 2.79 1.81
C ASN A 48 -11.15 2.40 1.36
N LEU A 49 -11.82 1.51 2.09
CA LEU A 49 -13.15 0.97 1.81
C LEU A 49 -13.28 0.27 0.43
N LEU A 50 -12.20 -0.22 -0.17
CA LEU A 50 -12.32 -1.21 -1.25
C LEU A 50 -13.01 -2.48 -0.74
N GLU A 51 -12.77 -2.81 0.54
CA GLU A 51 -13.56 -3.76 1.32
C GLU A 51 -14.29 -3.02 2.44
N VAL A 52 -15.62 -3.05 2.41
CA VAL A 52 -16.42 -2.42 3.47
C VAL A 52 -16.38 -3.30 4.72
N PRO A 53 -15.95 -2.79 5.88
CA PRO A 53 -15.97 -3.55 7.12
C PRO A 53 -17.40 -3.92 7.52
N THR A 54 -17.56 -5.06 8.22
CA THR A 54 -18.86 -5.50 8.74
C THR A 54 -19.25 -4.74 9.98
N LYS A 55 -18.25 -4.39 10.81
CA LYS A 55 -18.38 -3.57 12.04
C LYS A 55 -17.11 -2.75 12.25
N GLY A 56 -17.20 -1.77 13.14
CA GLY A 56 -16.08 -0.90 13.50
C GLY A 56 -15.99 0.33 12.61
N GLN A 57 -14.92 1.10 12.80
CA GLN A 57 -14.73 2.40 12.16
C GLN A 57 -13.34 2.50 11.55
N VAL A 58 -13.26 3.20 10.43
CA VAL A 58 -12.00 3.68 9.83
C VAL A 58 -12.07 5.19 9.76
N ILE A 59 -11.17 5.83 10.47
CA ILE A 59 -11.06 7.30 10.53
C ILE A 59 -9.82 7.70 9.75
N PHE A 60 -9.98 8.52 8.73
CA PHE A 60 -8.91 9.08 7.93
C PHE A 60 -8.92 10.61 8.02
N GLU A 61 -7.82 11.21 8.48
CA GLU A 61 -7.69 12.66 8.69
C GLU A 61 -8.84 13.25 9.52
N GLY A 62 -9.25 12.53 10.56
CA GLY A 62 -10.33 12.94 11.46
C GLY A 62 -11.75 12.68 10.91
N ASN A 63 -11.89 12.17 9.70
CA ASN A 63 -13.17 11.85 9.09
C ASN A 63 -13.44 10.35 9.19
N ASP A 64 -14.57 9.94 9.77
CA ASP A 64 -15.02 8.55 9.73
C ASP A 64 -15.49 8.22 8.31
N ILE A 65 -14.68 7.44 7.58
CA ILE A 65 -15.00 7.07 6.20
C ILE A 65 -16.04 5.93 6.13
N THR A 66 -16.32 5.27 7.25
CA THR A 66 -17.33 4.20 7.35
C THR A 66 -18.72 4.76 7.64
N GLU A 67 -18.84 6.04 8.02
CA GLU A 67 -20.11 6.69 8.29
C GLU A 67 -20.92 6.91 7.02
N LYS A 68 -22.24 6.64 7.09
CA LYS A 68 -23.15 6.86 5.95
C LYS A 68 -23.23 8.33 5.58
N GLY A 69 -23.03 8.62 4.30
CA GLY A 69 -23.07 9.99 3.77
C GLY A 69 -21.70 10.65 3.63
N THR A 70 -20.64 10.04 4.14
CA THR A 70 -19.26 10.52 3.90
C THR A 70 -18.91 10.48 2.42
N GLN A 71 -18.26 11.53 1.93
CA GLN A 71 -17.82 11.62 0.54
C GLN A 71 -16.54 10.80 0.32
N VAL A 72 -16.68 9.47 0.40
CA VAL A 72 -15.56 8.52 0.39
C VAL A 72 -14.65 8.69 -0.83
N ASP A 73 -15.22 8.99 -2.01
CA ASP A 73 -14.42 9.16 -3.22
C ASP A 73 -13.47 10.35 -3.17
N LYS A 74 -13.82 11.42 -2.45
CA LYS A 74 -12.89 12.54 -2.22
C LYS A 74 -11.74 12.15 -1.29
N LEU A 75 -12.03 11.35 -0.27
CA LEU A 75 -11.01 10.87 0.68
C LEU A 75 -10.10 9.84 0.01
N ARG A 76 -10.65 8.96 -0.84
CA ARG A 76 -9.85 8.02 -1.66
C ARG A 76 -8.86 8.70 -2.60
N GLN A 77 -9.14 9.90 -3.09
CA GLN A 77 -8.19 10.67 -3.91
C GLN A 77 -6.89 10.98 -3.17
N LYS A 78 -6.94 11.03 -1.83
CA LYS A 78 -5.80 11.23 -0.95
C LYS A 78 -5.12 9.93 -0.50
N MET A 79 -5.64 8.78 -0.90
CA MET A 79 -5.12 7.46 -0.57
C MET A 79 -4.67 6.75 -1.84
N GLY A 80 -3.37 6.71 -2.10
CA GLY A 80 -2.81 5.90 -3.18
C GLY A 80 -2.94 4.41 -2.87
N MET A 81 -3.18 3.58 -3.90
CA MET A 81 -3.19 2.12 -3.76
C MET A 81 -2.33 1.49 -4.84
N VAL A 82 -1.41 0.63 -4.42
CA VAL A 82 -0.54 -0.17 -5.29
C VAL A 82 -0.84 -1.63 -5.02
N PHE A 83 -1.27 -2.35 -6.04
CA PHE A 83 -1.70 -3.74 -5.95
C PHE A 83 -0.59 -4.71 -6.35
N GLN A 84 -0.70 -5.96 -5.94
CA GLN A 84 0.13 -7.08 -6.35
C GLN A 84 0.15 -7.24 -7.89
N ASN A 85 -1.02 -7.17 -8.54
CA ASN A 85 -1.18 -7.23 -9.98
C ASN A 85 -1.26 -5.82 -10.55
N PHE A 86 -0.21 -5.16 -10.81
CA PHE A 86 0.02 -3.82 -11.36
C PHE A 86 -1.23 -3.00 -11.78
N ASN A 87 -2.27 -3.63 -12.29
CA ASN A 87 -3.56 -3.08 -12.73
C ASN A 87 -3.42 -1.89 -13.70
N LEU A 88 -2.44 -1.96 -14.60
CA LEU A 88 -2.27 -0.98 -15.66
C LEU A 88 -3.27 -1.22 -16.80
N PHE A 89 -3.74 -0.16 -17.41
CA PHE A 89 -4.61 -0.21 -18.59
C PHE A 89 -3.76 -0.63 -19.80
N PRO A 90 -3.93 -1.86 -20.35
CA PRO A 90 -3.02 -2.40 -21.36
C PRO A 90 -3.09 -1.68 -22.71
N HIS A 91 -4.20 -1.01 -23.00
CA HIS A 91 -4.47 -0.26 -24.23
C HIS A 91 -4.10 1.24 -24.13
N LYS A 92 -3.53 1.68 -23.00
CA LYS A 92 -3.03 3.03 -22.79
C LYS A 92 -1.52 3.02 -22.68
N LYS A 93 -0.85 4.05 -23.19
CA LYS A 93 0.56 4.28 -22.97
C LYS A 93 0.87 4.40 -21.48
N VAL A 94 2.13 4.25 -21.10
CA VAL A 94 2.61 4.42 -19.72
C VAL A 94 2.24 5.80 -19.17
N VAL A 95 2.54 6.86 -19.89
CA VAL A 95 2.19 8.23 -19.50
C VAL A 95 0.67 8.41 -19.34
N ASP A 96 -0.13 7.82 -20.22
CA ASP A 96 -1.60 7.91 -20.16
C ASP A 96 -2.17 7.16 -18.97
N ASN A 97 -1.52 6.07 -18.51
CA ASN A 97 -1.88 5.38 -17.28
C ASN A 97 -1.70 6.29 -16.05
N ILE A 98 -0.67 7.11 -16.04
CA ILE A 98 -0.35 8.00 -14.92
C ILE A 98 -1.31 9.18 -14.87
N ILE A 99 -1.54 9.86 -16.01
CA ILE A 99 -2.36 11.09 -16.06
C ILE A 99 -3.86 10.82 -16.05
N LEU A 100 -4.32 9.59 -16.18
CA LEU A 100 -5.75 9.28 -16.34
C LEU A 100 -6.61 9.83 -15.20
N ALA A 101 -6.27 9.51 -13.96
CA ALA A 101 -7.04 9.94 -12.80
C ALA A 101 -6.95 11.47 -12.57
N PRO A 102 -5.77 12.10 -12.58
CA PRO A 102 -5.67 13.57 -12.51
C PRO A 102 -6.50 14.27 -13.59
N LYS A 103 -6.42 13.79 -14.84
CA LYS A 103 -7.18 14.36 -15.97
C LYS A 103 -8.69 14.31 -15.77
N LEU A 104 -9.21 13.21 -15.22
CA LEU A 104 -10.64 13.04 -14.98
C LEU A 104 -11.15 13.86 -13.79
N LEU A 105 -10.34 14.00 -12.75
CA LEU A 105 -10.76 14.54 -11.46
C LEU A 105 -10.38 16.01 -11.26
N LYS A 106 -9.16 16.40 -11.63
CA LYS A 106 -8.63 17.75 -11.40
C LYS A 106 -8.90 18.71 -12.57
N LYS A 107 -9.17 18.21 -13.78
CA LYS A 107 -9.34 19.01 -15.01
C LYS A 107 -8.17 19.93 -15.32
N ASP A 108 -6.97 19.56 -14.90
CA ASP A 108 -5.74 20.33 -15.16
C ASP A 108 -5.38 20.34 -16.65
N ASN A 109 -4.53 21.29 -17.04
CA ASN A 109 -4.03 21.40 -18.41
C ASN A 109 -3.26 20.11 -18.79
N ASN A 110 -3.57 19.53 -19.96
CA ASN A 110 -2.92 18.32 -20.45
C ASN A 110 -1.39 18.41 -20.49
N ASP A 111 -0.83 19.60 -20.83
CA ASP A 111 0.62 19.79 -20.92
C ASP A 111 1.28 19.75 -19.53
N GLU A 112 0.62 20.28 -18.51
CA GLU A 112 1.08 20.24 -17.12
C GLU A 112 1.05 18.81 -16.57
N LEU A 113 -0.07 18.10 -16.77
CA LEU A 113 -0.20 16.70 -16.39
C LEU A 113 0.85 15.81 -17.07
N HIS A 114 1.16 16.07 -18.35
CA HIS A 114 2.18 15.33 -19.07
C HIS A 114 3.58 15.60 -18.50
N LYS A 115 3.93 16.82 -18.19
CA LYS A 115 5.21 17.20 -17.56
C LYS A 115 5.34 16.54 -16.18
N GLU A 116 4.28 16.57 -15.39
CA GLU A 116 4.24 15.92 -14.08
C GLU A 116 4.42 14.40 -14.18
N ALA A 117 3.73 13.75 -15.12
CA ALA A 117 3.88 12.32 -15.36
C ALA A 117 5.30 11.95 -15.76
N LEU A 118 5.97 12.76 -16.60
CA LEU A 118 7.38 12.55 -16.96
C LEU A 118 8.31 12.71 -15.73
N SER A 119 8.02 13.66 -14.84
CA SER A 119 8.76 13.81 -13.58
C SER A 119 8.58 12.60 -12.66
N LEU A 120 7.35 12.09 -12.54
CA LEU A 120 7.07 10.88 -11.76
C LEU A 120 7.73 9.63 -12.36
N LEU A 121 7.75 9.51 -13.69
CA LEU A 121 8.48 8.46 -14.38
C LEU A 121 9.99 8.54 -14.17
N ASP A 122 10.55 9.75 -14.17
CA ASP A 122 11.96 9.99 -13.84
C ASP A 122 12.28 9.53 -12.42
N LYS A 123 11.41 9.87 -11.45
CA LYS A 123 11.51 9.45 -10.05
C LYS A 123 11.56 7.93 -9.87
N VAL A 124 10.84 7.17 -10.71
CA VAL A 124 10.86 5.70 -10.68
C VAL A 124 11.84 5.08 -11.71
N GLY A 125 12.67 5.90 -12.37
CA GLY A 125 13.71 5.48 -13.31
C GLY A 125 13.17 4.92 -14.63
N LEU A 126 12.05 5.48 -15.15
CA LEU A 126 11.36 4.99 -16.35
C LEU A 126 10.93 6.11 -17.31
N LYS A 127 11.60 7.27 -17.29
CA LYS A 127 11.24 8.44 -18.11
C LYS A 127 11.20 8.12 -19.60
N GLU A 128 12.16 7.32 -20.07
CA GLU A 128 12.29 6.89 -21.48
C GLU A 128 11.20 5.90 -21.92
N LYS A 129 10.41 5.39 -20.95
CA LYS A 129 9.30 4.46 -21.19
C LYS A 129 7.92 5.13 -21.24
N ALA A 130 7.86 6.46 -21.27
CA ALA A 130 6.59 7.21 -21.24
C ALA A 130 5.64 6.81 -22.38
N ASP A 131 6.15 6.61 -23.58
CA ASP A 131 5.38 6.38 -24.80
C ASP A 131 5.12 4.91 -25.15
N VAL A 132 5.65 3.96 -24.35
CA VAL A 132 5.44 2.52 -24.61
C VAL A 132 4.13 2.04 -23.94
N TYR A 133 3.67 0.86 -24.33
CA TYR A 133 2.52 0.20 -23.72
C TYR A 133 2.94 -0.77 -22.61
N PRO A 134 2.07 -1.08 -21.63
CA PRO A 134 2.39 -1.97 -20.52
C PRO A 134 2.91 -3.37 -20.92
N ASN A 135 2.48 -3.91 -22.05
CA ASN A 135 2.94 -5.19 -22.56
C ASN A 135 4.43 -5.21 -22.98
N GLN A 136 5.04 -4.04 -23.15
CA GLN A 136 6.46 -3.85 -23.48
C GLN A 136 7.34 -3.67 -22.24
N LEU A 137 6.77 -3.77 -21.06
CA LEU A 137 7.45 -3.58 -19.77
C LEU A 137 7.66 -4.92 -19.04
N SER A 138 8.78 -5.06 -18.33
CA SER A 138 8.97 -6.12 -17.34
C SER A 138 8.01 -5.98 -16.14
N GLY A 139 7.87 -7.02 -15.32
CA GLY A 139 7.05 -6.99 -14.10
C GLY A 139 7.45 -5.86 -13.16
N GLY A 140 8.74 -5.72 -12.86
CA GLY A 140 9.25 -4.65 -12.00
C GLY A 140 9.05 -3.24 -12.59
N GLN A 141 9.15 -3.09 -13.92
CA GLN A 141 8.83 -1.83 -14.60
C GLN A 141 7.33 -1.50 -14.49
N LYS A 142 6.44 -2.48 -14.69
CA LYS A 142 4.99 -2.30 -14.51
C LYS A 142 4.65 -1.85 -13.10
N GLN A 143 5.29 -2.44 -12.09
CA GLN A 143 5.07 -2.08 -10.71
C GLN A 143 5.55 -0.66 -10.40
N ARG A 144 6.72 -0.27 -10.90
CA ARG A 144 7.21 1.11 -10.76
C ARG A 144 6.29 2.13 -11.45
N VAL A 145 5.71 1.80 -12.60
CA VAL A 145 4.66 2.63 -13.24
C VAL A 145 3.40 2.70 -12.37
N ALA A 146 2.97 1.59 -11.73
CA ALA A 146 1.83 1.60 -10.81
C ALA A 146 2.08 2.50 -9.58
N ILE A 147 3.31 2.54 -9.07
CA ILE A 147 3.72 3.48 -8.01
C ILE A 147 3.64 4.93 -8.52
N ALA A 148 4.21 5.23 -9.70
CA ALA A 148 4.14 6.57 -10.30
C ALA A 148 2.69 7.02 -10.51
N ARG A 149 1.81 6.11 -10.95
CA ARG A 149 0.36 6.38 -11.10
C ARG A 149 -0.30 6.71 -9.76
N ALA A 150 0.05 6.00 -8.68
CA ALA A 150 -0.48 6.30 -7.35
C ALA A 150 -0.03 7.69 -6.86
N LEU A 151 1.22 8.07 -7.12
CA LEU A 151 1.78 9.36 -6.76
C LEU A 151 1.15 10.54 -7.52
N ALA A 152 0.65 10.33 -8.74
CA ALA A 152 0.09 11.39 -9.59
C ALA A 152 -1.16 12.07 -9.00
N MET A 153 -1.78 11.48 -7.99
CA MET A 153 -2.89 12.08 -7.25
C MET A 153 -2.45 12.90 -6.04
N HIS A 154 -1.14 13.01 -5.77
CA HIS A 154 -0.55 13.63 -4.57
C HIS A 154 -1.18 13.08 -3.28
N PRO A 155 -1.12 11.77 -3.06
CA PRO A 155 -1.78 11.15 -1.92
C PRO A 155 -1.07 11.51 -0.61
N ASP A 156 -1.84 11.59 0.48
CA ASP A 156 -1.31 11.77 1.83
C ASP A 156 -0.78 10.43 2.41
N VAL A 157 -1.26 9.30 1.88
CA VAL A 157 -0.80 7.94 2.23
C VAL A 157 -0.83 7.02 1.01
N ILE A 158 0.11 6.08 0.93
CA ILE A 158 0.10 5.01 -0.07
C ILE A 158 -0.03 3.65 0.62
N LEU A 159 -1.01 2.88 0.18
CA LEU A 159 -1.28 1.51 0.62
C LEU A 159 -0.68 0.53 -0.40
N PHE A 160 0.23 -0.34 0.03
CA PHE A 160 0.88 -1.34 -0.81
C PHE A 160 0.39 -2.74 -0.45
N ASP A 161 -0.29 -3.41 -1.37
CA ASP A 161 -0.79 -4.78 -1.20
C ASP A 161 0.15 -5.76 -1.90
N GLU A 162 1.12 -6.29 -1.15
CA GLU A 162 2.14 -7.25 -1.62
C GLU A 162 2.83 -6.81 -2.94
N PRO A 163 3.48 -5.64 -2.99
CA PRO A 163 3.93 -5.02 -4.22
C PRO A 163 5.01 -5.79 -4.99
N THR A 164 5.63 -6.81 -4.38
CA THR A 164 6.73 -7.60 -4.96
C THR A 164 6.37 -9.05 -5.24
N SER A 165 5.24 -9.55 -4.71
CA SER A 165 4.93 -10.99 -4.72
C SER A 165 4.66 -11.59 -6.13
N ALA A 166 4.35 -10.75 -7.12
CA ALA A 166 4.17 -11.16 -8.53
C ALA A 166 5.41 -10.91 -9.40
N LEU A 167 6.57 -10.64 -8.79
CA LEU A 167 7.80 -10.27 -9.49
C LEU A 167 8.85 -11.38 -9.42
N ASP A 168 9.68 -11.42 -10.46
CA ASP A 168 10.91 -12.22 -10.44
C ASP A 168 11.88 -11.64 -9.39
N PRO A 169 12.61 -12.48 -8.62
CA PRO A 169 13.53 -12.02 -7.57
C PRO A 169 14.57 -10.98 -8.03
N GLU A 170 15.01 -11.08 -9.29
CA GLU A 170 16.03 -10.18 -9.87
C GLU A 170 15.56 -8.72 -9.96
N VAL A 171 14.23 -8.47 -10.06
CA VAL A 171 13.66 -7.12 -10.22
C VAL A 171 13.00 -6.56 -8.96
N VAL A 172 12.90 -7.36 -7.90
CA VAL A 172 12.33 -6.95 -6.59
C VAL A 172 13.10 -5.77 -6.01
N GLY A 173 14.44 -5.81 -6.08
CA GLY A 173 15.32 -4.78 -5.55
C GLY A 173 15.03 -3.38 -6.10
N ASP A 174 14.71 -3.26 -7.38
CA ASP A 174 14.38 -1.98 -8.03
C ASP A 174 13.09 -1.36 -7.46
N VAL A 175 12.07 -2.19 -7.21
CA VAL A 175 10.80 -1.73 -6.65
C VAL A 175 10.98 -1.31 -5.18
N LEU A 176 11.70 -2.13 -4.39
CA LEU A 176 11.99 -1.82 -2.99
C LEU A 176 12.83 -0.55 -2.84
N LYS A 177 13.75 -0.28 -3.80
CA LYS A 177 14.52 0.96 -3.83
C LYS A 177 13.60 2.18 -3.97
N VAL A 178 12.66 2.16 -4.91
CA VAL A 178 11.69 3.26 -5.08
C VAL A 178 10.89 3.47 -3.79
N MET A 179 10.43 2.39 -3.14
CA MET A 179 9.70 2.48 -1.88
C MET A 179 10.56 3.03 -0.73
N LYS A 180 11.85 2.63 -0.65
CA LYS A 180 12.81 3.19 0.31
C LYS A 180 13.03 4.70 0.09
N ASP A 181 13.10 5.14 -1.14
CA ASP A 181 13.29 6.55 -1.46
C ASP A 181 12.03 7.38 -1.10
N LEU A 182 10.82 6.85 -1.31
CA LEU A 182 9.58 7.46 -0.85
C LEU A 182 9.50 7.57 0.68
N ALA A 183 9.95 6.54 1.41
CA ALA A 183 10.03 6.58 2.87
C ALA A 183 10.95 7.71 3.37
N LYS A 184 12.14 7.86 2.76
CA LYS A 184 13.08 8.95 3.10
C LYS A 184 12.52 10.35 2.82
N GLU A 185 11.61 10.48 1.86
CA GLU A 185 10.91 11.73 1.56
C GLU A 185 9.75 12.03 2.54
N GLY A 186 9.51 11.15 3.51
CA GLY A 186 8.46 11.32 4.53
C GLY A 186 7.07 10.90 4.06
N MET A 187 6.96 10.08 3.00
CA MET A 187 5.68 9.55 2.54
C MET A 187 5.10 8.59 3.59
N THR A 188 3.86 8.81 4.00
CA THR A 188 3.14 7.85 4.84
C THR A 188 2.84 6.60 4.02
N MET A 189 3.22 5.43 4.53
CA MET A 189 3.03 4.17 3.81
C MET A 189 2.50 3.08 4.73
N VAL A 190 1.57 2.28 4.21
CA VAL A 190 1.17 1.00 4.82
C VAL A 190 1.47 -0.11 3.83
N VAL A 191 2.33 -1.04 4.21
CA VAL A 191 2.90 -2.03 3.30
C VAL A 191 2.61 -3.44 3.81
N VAL A 192 1.74 -4.16 3.13
CA VAL A 192 1.63 -5.62 3.29
C VAL A 192 2.77 -6.24 2.50
N THR A 193 3.66 -6.98 3.16
CA THR A 193 4.85 -7.51 2.51
C THR A 193 5.33 -8.84 3.09
N HIS A 194 6.00 -9.62 2.25
CA HIS A 194 6.81 -10.78 2.63
C HIS A 194 8.31 -10.49 2.61
N GLU A 195 8.71 -9.27 2.25
CA GLU A 195 10.10 -8.82 2.23
C GLU A 195 10.53 -8.40 3.65
N MET A 196 10.99 -9.37 4.46
CA MET A 196 11.34 -9.11 5.88
C MET A 196 12.49 -8.11 6.03
N GLY A 197 13.47 -8.14 5.11
CA GLY A 197 14.56 -7.16 5.07
C GLY A 197 14.05 -5.74 4.86
N PHE A 198 13.08 -5.54 3.96
CA PHE A 198 12.45 -4.24 3.76
C PHE A 198 11.68 -3.79 5.02
N ALA A 199 10.85 -4.68 5.59
CA ALA A 199 10.10 -4.38 6.80
C ALA A 199 11.03 -4.02 7.97
N LYS A 200 12.16 -4.70 8.12
CA LYS A 200 13.16 -4.41 9.18
C LYS A 200 13.87 -3.08 8.95
N ASP A 201 14.29 -2.77 7.71
CA ASP A 201 15.18 -1.65 7.40
C ASP A 201 14.44 -0.32 7.24
N VAL A 202 13.14 -0.33 6.88
CA VAL A 202 12.45 0.85 6.36
C VAL A 202 11.24 1.23 7.20
N SER A 203 10.58 0.29 7.88
CA SER A 203 9.39 0.62 8.66
C SER A 203 9.73 1.25 10.01
N ASP A 204 8.88 2.17 10.44
CA ASP A 204 8.88 2.73 11.80
C ASP A 204 8.13 1.80 12.76
N LYS A 205 7.14 1.07 12.23
CA LYS A 205 6.29 0.15 12.96
C LYS A 205 6.02 -1.11 12.17
N VAL A 206 6.06 -2.24 12.84
CA VAL A 206 5.71 -3.55 12.28
C VAL A 206 4.49 -4.09 13.01
N ILE A 207 3.53 -4.60 12.25
CA ILE A 207 2.33 -5.25 12.75
C ILE A 207 2.36 -6.70 12.31
N PHE A 208 2.40 -7.64 13.25
CA PHE A 208 2.27 -9.06 12.97
C PHE A 208 0.82 -9.49 13.12
N MET A 209 0.24 -10.03 12.04
CA MET A 209 -1.13 -10.54 12.00
C MET A 209 -1.16 -12.06 11.85
N ALA A 210 -2.02 -12.73 12.61
CA ALA A 210 -2.35 -14.12 12.43
C ALA A 210 -3.83 -14.36 12.79
N ASP A 211 -4.48 -15.29 12.11
CA ASP A 211 -5.84 -15.74 12.40
C ASP A 211 -6.91 -14.63 12.51
N GLY A 212 -6.68 -13.54 11.76
CA GLY A 212 -7.60 -12.40 11.69
C GLY A 212 -7.43 -11.34 12.79
N VAL A 213 -6.40 -11.44 13.62
CA VAL A 213 -6.11 -10.48 14.70
C VAL A 213 -4.71 -9.88 14.58
N VAL A 214 -4.51 -8.71 15.15
CA VAL A 214 -3.17 -8.18 15.43
C VAL A 214 -2.64 -8.92 16.66
N VAL A 215 -1.63 -9.75 16.46
CA VAL A 215 -1.01 -10.56 17.53
C VAL A 215 0.03 -9.77 18.28
N GLU A 216 0.85 -9.01 17.53
CA GLU A 216 1.92 -8.21 18.11
C GLU A 216 2.20 -7.00 17.22
N SER A 217 2.54 -5.86 17.81
CA SER A 217 2.98 -4.66 17.07
C SER A 217 4.02 -3.92 17.86
N GLY A 218 4.99 -3.37 17.17
CA GLY A 218 6.10 -2.62 17.77
C GLY A 218 7.06 -2.07 16.73
N THR A 219 8.18 -1.57 17.17
CA THR A 219 9.29 -1.19 16.30
C THR A 219 9.90 -2.42 15.61
N PRO A 220 10.62 -2.26 14.49
CA PRO A 220 11.31 -3.38 13.85
C PRO A 220 12.20 -4.17 14.81
N VAL A 221 12.91 -3.50 15.72
CA VAL A 221 13.77 -4.16 16.72
C VAL A 221 12.95 -5.04 17.66
N GLU A 222 11.83 -4.53 18.18
CA GLU A 222 10.96 -5.30 19.07
C GLU A 222 10.39 -6.54 18.40
N ILE A 223 9.93 -6.42 17.16
CA ILE A 223 9.30 -7.53 16.45
C ILE A 223 10.30 -8.54 15.89
N PHE A 224 11.40 -8.09 15.28
CA PHE A 224 12.34 -8.99 14.61
C PHE A 224 13.43 -9.56 15.52
N GLU A 225 13.84 -8.84 16.57
CA GLU A 225 14.94 -9.24 17.44
C GLU A 225 14.48 -9.68 18.84
N GLN A 226 13.34 -9.16 19.31
CA GLN A 226 12.83 -9.40 20.66
C GLN A 226 11.33 -9.73 20.68
N PRO A 227 10.81 -10.57 19.77
CA PRO A 227 9.38 -10.87 19.73
C PRO A 227 8.91 -11.51 21.03
N GLN A 228 7.82 -11.00 21.62
CA GLN A 228 7.29 -11.46 22.89
C GLN A 228 6.28 -12.59 22.73
N HIS A 229 5.54 -12.57 21.63
CA HIS A 229 4.48 -13.55 21.41
C HIS A 229 5.02 -14.81 20.71
N GLU A 230 4.73 -15.99 21.24
CA GLU A 230 5.18 -17.29 20.70
C GLU A 230 4.82 -17.46 19.22
N ARG A 231 3.64 -16.98 18.80
CA ARG A 231 3.20 -17.05 17.40
C ARG A 231 4.09 -16.22 16.47
N THR A 232 4.54 -15.05 16.94
CA THR A 232 5.49 -14.19 16.20
C THR A 232 6.85 -14.87 16.09
N GLN A 233 7.37 -15.41 17.20
CA GLN A 233 8.64 -16.16 17.24
C GLN A 233 8.64 -17.32 16.25
N ASN A 234 7.58 -18.16 16.30
CA ASN A 234 7.41 -19.31 15.42
C ASN A 234 7.29 -18.92 13.93
N PHE A 235 6.68 -17.78 13.61
CA PHE A 235 6.61 -17.27 12.24
C PHE A 235 7.97 -16.81 11.76
N LEU A 236 8.64 -15.96 12.53
CA LEU A 236 9.96 -15.40 12.17
C LEU A 236 11.02 -16.48 12.00
N ALA A 237 11.06 -17.50 12.88
CA ALA A 237 11.98 -18.62 12.76
C ALA A 237 11.85 -19.43 11.45
N ARG A 238 10.75 -19.28 10.70
CA ARG A 238 10.51 -19.97 9.42
C ARG A 238 10.82 -19.10 8.19
N VAL A 239 10.86 -17.79 8.36
CA VAL A 239 10.96 -16.84 7.23
C VAL A 239 12.26 -16.04 7.24
N LEU A 240 13.01 -16.05 8.34
CA LEU A 240 14.38 -15.54 8.48
C LEU A 240 15.39 -16.68 8.44
#